data_291730c9addc16c8883af2b35f84a821
#
_entry.id   291730c9addc16c8883af2b35f84a821
#
_cell.length_a   1.000
_cell.length_b   1.000
_cell.length_c   1.000
_cell.angle_alpha   90.00
_cell.angle_beta   90.00
_cell.angle_gamma   90.00
#
_symmetry.space_group_name_H-M   'P 1'
#
loop_
_entity.id
_entity.type
_entity.pdbx_description
1 polymer ?
#
loop_
_entity_poly.entity_id
_entity_poly.type
_entity_poly.pdbx_seq_one_letter_code
_entity_poly.pdbx_strand_id
1 'polypeptide(L)'
;MAPKLAVFKMASCDGCQLTLLDCEDELLALAGEVEIAHFLEATSTVEPGPYDLTLVEGSITTAADAERIRRIRAESRHLVTIGACATAGGIQALRDFADVDEFRRTVYAHPEYISTLATSTPVSAHVDVDV
;
A
#
# COMPACT_ATOMS: atom_id res chain seq x y z
N MET A 1 0.49 -25.17 10.42
CA MET A 1 1.23 -24.27 9.55
C MET A 1 1.06 -22.83 10.01
N ALA A 2 2.14 -22.08 10.03
CA ALA A 2 2.07 -20.67 10.40
C ALA A 2 1.28 -19.89 9.33
N PRO A 3 0.41 -18.94 9.73
CA PRO A 3 -0.28 -18.09 8.76
C PRO A 3 0.71 -17.18 8.03
N LYS A 4 0.40 -16.90 6.77
CA LYS A 4 1.21 -16.01 5.93
C LYS A 4 0.74 -14.57 6.06
N LEU A 5 1.67 -13.68 6.40
CA LEU A 5 1.46 -12.25 6.49
C LEU A 5 2.14 -11.55 5.32
N ALA A 6 1.43 -10.63 4.70
CA ALA A 6 1.99 -9.76 3.67
C ALA A 6 1.71 -8.29 4.02
N VAL A 7 2.68 -7.43 3.74
CA VAL A 7 2.54 -5.98 3.89
C VAL A 7 2.90 -5.34 2.55
N PHE A 8 1.95 -4.64 1.96
CA PHE A 8 2.13 -3.99 0.66
C PHE A 8 2.05 -2.48 0.77
N LYS A 9 2.86 -1.81 -0.03
CA LYS A 9 2.88 -0.37 -0.14
C LYS A 9 2.25 0.09 -1.44
N MET A 10 1.37 1.09 -1.35
CA MET A 10 0.91 1.92 -2.46
C MET A 10 1.55 3.31 -2.34
N ALA A 11 0.86 4.39 -2.71
CA ALA A 11 1.42 5.74 -2.61
C ALA A 11 1.39 6.27 -1.18
N SER A 12 2.57 6.40 -0.56
CA SER A 12 2.71 6.84 0.84
C SER A 12 4.12 7.32 1.16
N CYS A 13 4.31 7.79 2.39
CA CYS A 13 5.62 8.13 2.94
C CYS A 13 6.31 6.98 3.70
N ASP A 14 5.70 5.78 3.73
CA ASP A 14 6.14 4.61 4.50
C ASP A 14 6.04 4.76 6.03
N GLY A 15 5.49 5.86 6.53
CA GLY A 15 5.41 6.11 7.98
C GLY A 15 4.66 5.04 8.75
N CYS A 16 3.58 4.49 8.17
CA CYS A 16 2.81 3.43 8.82
C CYS A 16 3.60 2.12 8.90
N GLN A 17 4.36 1.77 7.86
CA GLN A 17 5.24 0.59 7.89
C GLN A 17 6.38 0.77 8.88
N LEU A 18 6.98 1.97 8.93
CA LEU A 18 8.03 2.28 9.89
C LEU A 18 7.51 2.20 11.33
N THR A 19 6.27 2.60 11.57
CA THR A 19 5.62 2.46 12.87
C THR A 19 5.51 0.98 13.29
N LEU A 20 5.20 0.09 12.35
CA LEU A 20 5.20 -1.34 12.61
C LEU A 20 6.60 -1.86 12.97
N LEU A 21 7.63 -1.38 12.27
CA LEU A 21 9.02 -1.75 12.55
C LEU A 21 9.51 -1.23 13.90
N ASP A 22 8.98 -0.09 14.36
CA ASP A 22 9.31 0.50 15.66
C ASP A 22 8.78 -0.36 16.84
N CYS A 23 7.92 -1.33 16.58
CA CYS A 23 7.45 -2.28 17.57
C CYS A 23 8.51 -3.35 17.97
N GLU A 24 9.67 -3.31 17.36
CA GLU A 24 10.88 -4.13 17.64
C GLU A 24 10.62 -5.51 18.26
N ASP A 25 10.58 -5.60 19.58
CA ASP A 25 10.45 -6.88 20.31
C ASP A 25 9.13 -7.60 19.99
N GLU A 26 8.03 -6.87 19.91
CA GLU A 26 6.72 -7.43 19.56
C GLU A 26 6.72 -7.95 18.13
N LEU A 27 7.39 -7.24 17.21
CA LEU A 27 7.51 -7.67 15.82
C LEU A 27 8.33 -8.96 15.71
N LEU A 28 9.42 -9.08 16.50
CA LEU A 28 10.24 -10.29 16.56
C LEU A 28 9.44 -11.48 17.12
N ALA A 29 8.63 -11.24 18.15
CA ALA A 29 7.75 -12.26 18.69
C ALA A 29 6.72 -12.72 17.67
N LEU A 30 6.11 -11.77 16.94
CA LEU A 30 5.17 -12.06 15.88
C LEU A 30 5.82 -12.86 14.74
N ALA A 31 7.05 -12.52 14.37
CA ALA A 31 7.79 -13.22 13.31
C ALA A 31 8.05 -14.70 13.65
N GLY A 32 8.02 -15.05 14.93
CA GLY A 32 8.10 -16.45 15.37
C GLY A 32 6.80 -17.21 15.23
N GLU A 33 5.67 -16.53 15.13
CA GLU A 33 4.33 -17.13 15.08
C GLU A 33 3.72 -17.11 13.66
N VAL A 34 4.17 -16.21 12.78
CA VAL A 34 3.66 -16.05 11.43
C VAL A 34 4.80 -16.11 10.43
N GLU A 35 4.49 -16.52 9.20
CA GLU A 35 5.42 -16.45 8.08
C GLU A 35 5.26 -15.10 7.37
N ILE A 36 6.31 -14.27 7.38
CA ILE A 36 6.31 -12.99 6.68
C ILE A 36 6.68 -13.26 5.22
N ALA A 37 5.67 -13.33 4.36
CA ALA A 37 5.83 -13.66 2.94
C ALA A 37 6.22 -12.45 2.09
N HIS A 38 5.79 -11.25 2.49
CA HIS A 38 6.08 -10.02 1.77
C HIS A 38 6.08 -8.84 2.74
N PHE A 39 7.21 -8.21 2.96
CA PHE A 39 7.33 -6.98 3.74
C PHE A 39 8.65 -6.30 3.37
N LEU A 40 8.65 -5.54 2.27
CA LEU A 40 9.89 -5.00 1.68
C LEU A 40 10.64 -4.01 2.57
N GLU A 41 9.96 -3.32 3.49
CA GLU A 41 10.63 -2.44 4.46
C GLU A 41 11.41 -3.21 5.54
N ALA A 42 11.07 -4.48 5.77
CA ALA A 42 11.72 -5.31 6.78
C ALA A 42 12.70 -6.32 6.20
N THR A 43 12.42 -6.85 5.01
CA THR A 43 13.21 -7.93 4.40
C THR A 43 13.07 -7.91 2.88
N SER A 44 14.09 -8.40 2.17
CA SER A 44 14.05 -8.58 0.72
C SER A 44 13.38 -9.88 0.28
N THR A 45 13.02 -10.75 1.22
CA THR A 45 12.34 -12.02 0.91
C THR A 45 10.94 -11.73 0.41
N VAL A 46 10.60 -12.29 -0.75
CA VAL A 46 9.26 -12.18 -1.35
C VAL A 46 8.80 -13.58 -1.73
N GLU A 47 7.67 -14.00 -1.15
CA GLU A 47 7.02 -15.26 -1.47
C GLU A 47 5.63 -15.00 -2.06
N PRO A 48 5.19 -15.84 -3.00
CA PRO A 48 3.86 -15.68 -3.59
C PRO A 48 2.76 -16.02 -2.59
N GLY A 49 1.57 -15.49 -2.87
CA GLY A 49 0.36 -15.86 -2.13
C GLY A 49 -0.07 -17.32 -2.38
N PRO A 50 -1.21 -17.71 -1.86
CA PRO A 50 -2.15 -16.88 -1.11
C PRO A 50 -1.65 -16.47 0.29
N TYR A 51 -2.15 -15.34 0.76
CA TYR A 51 -1.82 -14.80 2.09
C TYR A 51 -3.02 -14.91 3.02
N ASP A 52 -2.76 -15.23 4.27
CA ASP A 52 -3.83 -15.29 5.29
C ASP A 52 -4.25 -13.90 5.74
N LEU A 53 -3.28 -13.01 5.94
CA LEU A 53 -3.50 -11.62 6.32
C LEU A 53 -2.62 -10.71 5.46
N THR A 54 -3.24 -9.70 4.87
CA THR A 54 -2.53 -8.67 4.11
C THR A 54 -2.82 -7.31 4.73
N LEU A 55 -1.76 -6.58 5.04
CA LEU A 55 -1.83 -5.17 5.43
C LEU A 55 -1.45 -4.33 4.22
N VAL A 56 -2.28 -3.36 3.89
CA VAL A 56 -2.00 -2.42 2.79
C VAL A 56 -1.87 -1.02 3.34
N GLU A 57 -0.75 -0.38 3.01
CA GLU A 57 -0.46 1.01 3.32
C GLU A 57 -0.39 1.81 2.02
N GLY A 58 -0.86 3.04 2.06
CA GLY A 58 -0.82 3.92 0.91
C GLY A 58 -2.12 4.00 0.13
N SER A 59 -2.25 5.06 -0.65
CA SER A 59 -3.42 5.33 -1.49
C SER A 59 -3.19 4.89 -2.94
N ILE A 60 -4.25 4.87 -3.72
CA ILE A 60 -4.18 4.53 -5.14
C ILE A 60 -4.07 5.82 -5.96
N THR A 61 -2.94 6.01 -6.62
CA THR A 61 -2.63 7.21 -7.41
C THR A 61 -2.22 6.90 -8.84
N THR A 62 -2.10 5.62 -9.20
CA THR A 62 -1.75 5.19 -10.56
C THR A 62 -2.67 4.06 -11.03
N ALA A 63 -2.82 3.95 -12.35
CA ALA A 63 -3.58 2.84 -12.93
C ALA A 63 -2.93 1.48 -12.64
N ALA A 64 -1.60 1.42 -12.60
CA ALA A 64 -0.85 0.22 -12.27
C ALA A 64 -1.16 -0.26 -10.85
N ASP A 65 -1.23 0.66 -9.88
CA ASP A 65 -1.59 0.33 -8.50
C ASP A 65 -3.05 -0.09 -8.37
N ALA A 66 -3.95 0.53 -9.14
CA ALA A 66 -5.36 0.13 -9.16
C ALA A 66 -5.52 -1.33 -9.63
N GLU A 67 -4.74 -1.75 -10.62
CA GLU A 67 -4.70 -3.14 -11.06
C GLU A 67 -4.03 -4.05 -10.04
N ARG A 68 -2.90 -3.60 -9.49
CA ARG A 68 -2.13 -4.36 -8.50
C ARG A 68 -2.95 -4.66 -7.25
N ILE A 69 -3.74 -3.71 -6.75
CA ILE A 69 -4.56 -3.94 -5.55
C ILE A 69 -5.64 -4.99 -5.78
N ARG A 70 -6.16 -5.10 -7.00
CA ARG A 70 -7.13 -6.16 -7.33
C ARG A 70 -6.49 -7.53 -7.25
N ARG A 71 -5.25 -7.68 -7.72
CA ARG A 71 -4.49 -8.94 -7.60
C ARG A 71 -4.19 -9.27 -6.15
N ILE A 72 -3.78 -8.27 -5.37
CA ILE A 72 -3.51 -8.44 -3.94
C ILE A 72 -4.78 -8.89 -3.21
N ARG A 73 -5.94 -8.28 -3.51
CA ARG A 73 -7.21 -8.70 -2.93
C ARG A 73 -7.53 -10.16 -3.24
N ALA A 74 -7.34 -10.56 -4.50
CA ALA A 74 -7.62 -11.93 -4.94
C ALA A 74 -6.76 -12.98 -4.23
N GLU A 75 -5.53 -12.62 -3.85
CA GLU A 75 -4.58 -13.49 -3.16
C GLU A 75 -4.66 -13.41 -1.64
N SER A 76 -5.49 -12.54 -1.09
CA SER A 76 -5.56 -12.29 0.35
C SER A 76 -6.87 -12.83 0.93
N ARG A 77 -6.76 -13.60 2.00
CA ARG A 77 -7.92 -14.06 2.74
C ARG A 77 -8.56 -12.90 3.52
N HIS A 78 -7.73 -12.18 4.26
CA HIS A 78 -8.13 -10.95 4.96
C HIS A 78 -7.27 -9.80 4.48
N LEU A 79 -7.93 -8.70 4.09
CA LEU A 79 -7.28 -7.47 3.64
C LEU A 79 -7.60 -6.34 4.60
N VAL A 80 -6.56 -5.78 5.22
CA VAL A 80 -6.67 -4.70 6.20
C VAL A 80 -5.91 -3.49 5.69
N THR A 81 -6.57 -2.33 5.71
CA THR A 81 -5.94 -1.05 5.37
C THR A 81 -5.38 -0.40 6.62
N ILE A 82 -4.15 0.10 6.53
CA ILE A 82 -3.50 0.82 7.64
C ILE A 82 -3.12 2.23 7.19
N GLY A 83 -3.36 3.19 8.09
CA GLY A 83 -3.01 4.58 7.89
C GLY A 83 -4.00 5.37 7.03
N ALA A 84 -3.91 6.70 7.11
CA ALA A 84 -4.83 7.62 6.45
C ALA A 84 -4.76 7.55 4.91
N CYS A 85 -3.61 7.17 4.35
CA CYS A 85 -3.47 7.04 2.90
C CYS A 85 -4.36 5.92 2.36
N ALA A 86 -4.25 4.73 2.93
CA ALA A 86 -5.03 3.57 2.49
C ALA A 86 -6.52 3.71 2.81
N THR A 87 -6.87 4.32 3.93
CA THR A 87 -8.26 4.42 4.40
C THR A 87 -9.01 5.62 3.84
N ALA A 88 -8.32 6.71 3.48
CA ALA A 88 -8.97 7.97 3.11
C ALA A 88 -8.29 8.74 1.96
N GLY A 89 -7.25 8.19 1.36
CA GLY A 89 -6.54 8.85 0.27
C GLY A 89 -5.29 9.64 0.69
N GLY A 90 -5.12 9.93 1.98
CA GLY A 90 -3.97 10.62 2.54
C GLY A 90 -3.87 12.10 2.20
N ILE A 91 -2.77 12.73 2.58
CA ILE A 91 -2.48 14.14 2.24
C ILE A 91 -2.37 14.34 0.73
N GLN A 92 -1.95 13.33 -0.01
CA GLN A 92 -1.85 13.37 -1.47
C GLN A 92 -3.21 13.50 -2.15
N ALA A 93 -4.32 13.30 -1.43
CA ALA A 93 -5.67 13.56 -1.93
C ALA A 93 -5.94 15.07 -2.16
N LEU A 94 -5.05 15.94 -1.72
CA LEU A 94 -5.12 17.37 -2.06
C LEU A 94 -5.10 17.60 -3.58
N ARG A 95 -4.51 16.68 -4.34
CA ARG A 95 -4.54 16.70 -5.82
C ARG A 95 -5.94 16.66 -6.41
N ASP A 96 -6.91 16.10 -5.67
CA ASP A 96 -8.29 15.96 -6.12
C ASP A 96 -8.97 17.32 -6.33
N PHE A 97 -8.44 18.37 -5.71
CA PHE A 97 -8.94 19.74 -5.78
C PHE A 97 -8.19 20.60 -6.79
N ALA A 98 -7.29 20.04 -7.57
CA ALA A 98 -6.42 20.79 -8.47
C ALA A 98 -6.19 20.03 -9.78
N ASP A 99 -5.53 20.68 -10.75
CA ASP A 99 -5.16 20.08 -12.03
C ASP A 99 -3.78 19.42 -11.91
N VAL A 100 -3.77 18.08 -11.84
CA VAL A 100 -2.54 17.29 -11.73
C VAL A 100 -1.67 17.43 -12.97
N ASP A 101 -2.26 17.57 -14.16
CA ASP A 101 -1.50 17.74 -15.41
C ASP A 101 -0.74 19.06 -15.41
N GLU A 102 -1.33 20.11 -14.87
CA GLU A 102 -0.66 21.40 -14.70
C GLU A 102 0.53 21.27 -13.74
N PHE A 103 0.37 20.59 -12.62
CA PHE A 103 1.47 20.34 -11.67
C PHE A 103 2.61 19.57 -12.33
N ARG A 104 2.31 18.52 -13.11
CA ARG A 104 3.33 17.74 -13.82
C ARG A 104 4.13 18.62 -14.77
N ARG A 105 3.46 19.46 -15.56
CA ARG A 105 4.11 20.37 -16.51
C ARG A 105 4.98 21.41 -15.83
N THR A 106 4.57 21.87 -14.64
CA THR A 106 5.28 22.92 -13.90
C THR A 106 6.51 22.38 -13.18
N VAL A 107 6.42 21.18 -12.61
CA VAL A 107 7.43 20.62 -11.69
C VAL A 107 8.47 19.78 -12.43
N TYR A 108 8.07 19.00 -13.43
CA TYR A 108 8.94 18.02 -14.08
C TYR A 108 9.40 18.50 -15.46
N ALA A 109 10.71 18.28 -15.74
CA ALA A 109 11.28 18.60 -17.06
C ALA A 109 10.67 17.74 -18.18
N HIS A 110 10.33 16.49 -17.85
CA HIS A 110 9.72 15.53 -18.76
C HIS A 110 8.42 14.98 -18.15
N PRO A 111 7.33 15.76 -18.15
CA PRO A 111 6.07 15.32 -17.54
C PRO A 111 5.49 14.06 -18.21
N GLU A 112 5.82 13.81 -19.47
CA GLU A 112 5.39 12.63 -20.22
C GLU A 112 5.94 11.32 -19.65
N TYR A 113 7.01 11.36 -18.81
CA TYR A 113 7.56 10.20 -18.16
C TYR A 113 6.83 9.85 -16.85
N ILE A 114 5.98 10.76 -16.37
CA ILE A 114 5.27 10.61 -15.10
C ILE A 114 3.83 10.19 -15.39
N SER A 115 3.50 8.94 -15.02
CA SER A 115 2.13 8.43 -15.11
C SER A 115 1.49 8.48 -13.74
N THR A 116 0.36 9.17 -13.63
CA THR A 116 -0.41 9.25 -12.39
C THR A 116 -1.88 9.52 -12.70
N LEU A 117 -2.77 9.15 -11.78
CA LEU A 117 -4.18 9.49 -11.84
C LEU A 117 -4.39 10.93 -11.33
N ALA A 118 -5.48 11.55 -11.76
CA ALA A 118 -5.88 12.88 -11.28
C ALA A 118 -6.25 12.88 -9.79
N THR A 119 -6.56 11.72 -9.24
CA THR A 119 -7.02 11.56 -7.85
C THR A 119 -6.10 10.66 -7.05
N SER A 120 -6.17 10.82 -5.73
CA SER A 120 -5.62 9.86 -4.77
C SER A 120 -6.80 9.27 -4.00
N THR A 121 -7.03 7.98 -4.17
CA THR A 121 -8.21 7.31 -3.64
C THR A 121 -7.86 6.27 -2.58
N PRO A 122 -8.75 6.03 -1.61
CA PRO A 122 -8.56 4.94 -0.67
C PRO A 122 -8.63 3.58 -1.36
N VAL A 123 -8.05 2.58 -0.72
CA VAL A 123 -8.06 1.20 -1.23
C VAL A 123 -9.50 0.68 -1.40
N SER A 124 -10.39 1.05 -0.50
CA SER A 124 -11.81 0.64 -0.54
C SER A 124 -12.58 1.14 -1.76
N ALA A 125 -12.06 2.14 -2.48
CA ALA A 125 -12.65 2.61 -3.73
C ALA A 125 -12.42 1.62 -4.88
N HIS A 126 -11.52 0.68 -4.74
CA HIS A 126 -11.10 -0.26 -5.80
C HIS A 126 -11.44 -1.71 -5.50
N VAL A 127 -11.38 -2.12 -4.24
CA VAL A 127 -11.63 -3.49 -3.80
C VAL A 127 -12.36 -3.49 -2.45
N ASP A 128 -13.01 -4.61 -2.13
CA ASP A 128 -13.58 -4.79 -0.80
C ASP A 128 -12.46 -4.99 0.22
N VAL A 129 -12.56 -4.31 1.34
CA VAL A 129 -11.62 -4.44 2.46
C VAL A 129 -12.34 -5.01 3.67
N ASP A 130 -11.63 -5.77 4.49
CA ASP A 130 -12.20 -6.37 5.70
C ASP A 130 -12.15 -5.38 6.87
N VAL A 131 -11.10 -4.57 6.92
CA VAL A 131 -10.93 -3.50 7.92
C VAL A 131 -10.23 -2.30 7.28
#